data_b4b5d5208a3ffdef8f6d32f2688ec5b4
#
_entry.id   b4b5d5208a3ffdef8f6d32f2688ec5b4
#
_cell.length_a   1.000
_cell.length_b   1.000
_cell.length_c   1.000
_cell.angle_alpha   90.00
_cell.angle_beta   90.00
_cell.angle_gamma   90.00
#
_symmetry.space_group_name_H-M   'P 1'
#
loop_
_entity.id
_entity.type
_entity.pdbx_description
1 polymer ?
#
loop_
_entity_poly.entity_id
_entity_poly.type
_entity_poly.pdbx_seq_one_letter_code
_entity_poly.pdbx_strand_id
1 'polypeptide(L)'
;LSDRIMSRYGDTPEGMVESCMEFLRVCVDEQFTNVVISIKASNTVVMVQTVRLMARQMEREGMAFPLHLGVTEAGEGEDGRIKSAVGIGALLGEGLGDTIRVSLSEEPECEIPVARKLVAYAEQSAEKRAIAEQGICDGVLTLAYAETSLEDLQLKAAMDAGALLIDGKAHDLVILNDGDAIGSQALKDTADAILQAARVRFTKNEYISCPGCGRTLYNLQETIARIKAATAGMKGLKIAIMGCIVNGPGEVADADFGYVGAARGKVSLYRRKECIEKNIPEEEAVERLLQLIEATTSQQS
;
A
#
# COMPACT_ATOMS: atom_id res chain seq x y z
N LEU A 1 -5.94 14.53 7.03
CA LEU A 1 -5.40 15.90 7.22
C LEU A 1 -6.50 16.85 7.68
N SER A 2 -6.15 17.92 8.40
CA SER A 2 -7.11 18.94 8.79
C SER A 2 -7.59 19.77 7.59
N ASP A 3 -8.80 20.35 7.66
CA ASP A 3 -9.34 21.18 6.59
C ASP A 3 -8.40 22.33 6.21
N ARG A 4 -7.68 22.89 7.18
CA ARG A 4 -6.70 23.95 6.95
C ARG A 4 -5.53 23.49 6.09
N ILE A 5 -5.01 22.29 6.35
CA ILE A 5 -3.92 21.68 5.54
C ILE A 5 -4.47 21.29 4.17
N MET A 6 -5.64 20.66 4.13
CA MET A 6 -6.28 20.25 2.88
C MET A 6 -6.56 21.42 1.93
N SER A 7 -7.02 22.55 2.46
CA SER A 7 -7.30 23.74 1.64
C SER A 7 -6.03 24.42 1.08
N ARG A 8 -4.89 24.28 1.77
CA ARG A 8 -3.63 24.93 1.38
C ARG A 8 -2.75 24.04 0.50
N TYR A 9 -2.66 22.75 0.82
CA TYR A 9 -1.73 21.81 0.19
C TYR A 9 -2.42 20.70 -0.59
N GLY A 10 -3.73 20.48 -0.38
CA GLY A 10 -4.44 19.32 -0.89
C GLY A 10 -4.06 18.03 -0.16
N ASP A 11 -4.45 16.90 -0.76
CA ASP A 11 -4.06 15.56 -0.32
C ASP A 11 -2.75 15.16 -1.01
N THR A 12 -1.65 15.71 -0.51
CA THR A 12 -0.33 15.60 -1.13
C THR A 12 0.74 15.23 -0.10
N PRO A 13 1.90 14.69 -0.52
CA PRO A 13 3.04 14.48 0.34
C PRO A 13 3.46 15.73 1.12
N GLU A 14 3.43 16.91 0.49
CA GLU A 14 3.77 18.19 1.10
C GLU A 14 2.79 18.54 2.23
N GLY A 15 1.49 18.31 2.01
CA GLY A 15 0.47 18.54 3.04
C GLY A 15 0.63 17.60 4.23
N MET A 16 0.96 16.33 3.98
CA MET A 16 1.22 15.34 5.03
C MET A 16 2.46 15.72 5.85
N VAL A 17 3.54 16.14 5.20
CA VAL A 17 4.76 16.58 5.86
C VAL A 17 4.53 17.85 6.69
N GLU A 18 3.92 18.88 6.12
CA GLU A 18 3.67 20.13 6.87
C GLU A 18 2.77 19.89 8.08
N SER A 19 1.74 19.05 7.92
CA SER A 19 0.90 18.64 9.06
C SER A 19 1.70 18.00 10.19
N CYS A 20 2.68 17.16 9.88
CA CYS A 20 3.55 16.54 10.86
C CYS A 20 4.55 17.53 11.44
N MET A 21 5.20 18.34 10.62
CA MET A 21 6.20 19.32 11.03
C MET A 21 5.65 20.37 11.99
N GLU A 22 4.39 20.78 11.85
CA GLU A 22 3.76 21.67 12.81
C GLU A 22 3.75 21.08 14.22
N PHE A 23 3.44 19.78 14.37
CA PHE A 23 3.49 19.11 15.67
C PHE A 23 4.93 18.96 16.17
N LEU A 24 5.89 18.66 15.30
CA LEU A 24 7.28 18.49 15.70
C LEU A 24 7.90 19.81 16.19
N ARG A 25 7.58 20.93 15.54
CA ARG A 25 8.03 22.26 16.00
C ARG A 25 7.51 22.53 17.43
N VAL A 26 6.24 22.21 17.71
CA VAL A 26 5.70 22.30 19.08
C VAL A 26 6.44 21.36 20.05
N CYS A 27 6.73 20.11 19.64
CA CYS A 27 7.48 19.18 20.47
C CYS A 27 8.89 19.71 20.81
N VAL A 28 9.57 20.35 19.85
CA VAL A 28 10.88 20.96 20.06
C VAL A 28 10.77 22.16 21.01
N ASP A 29 9.81 23.05 20.79
CA ASP A 29 9.59 24.23 21.62
C ASP A 29 9.28 23.86 23.08
N GLU A 30 8.50 22.78 23.28
CA GLU A 30 8.17 22.24 24.62
C GLU A 30 9.23 21.26 25.17
N GLN A 31 10.36 21.09 24.50
CA GLN A 31 11.45 20.17 24.86
C GLN A 31 10.99 18.72 25.01
N PHE A 32 9.93 18.32 24.29
CA PHE A 32 9.40 16.97 24.26
C PHE A 32 10.05 16.16 23.13
N THR A 33 11.15 15.46 23.44
CA THR A 33 11.95 14.74 22.45
C THR A 33 11.64 13.24 22.32
N ASN A 34 10.81 12.69 23.22
CA ASN A 34 10.42 11.28 23.18
C ASN A 34 9.29 11.04 22.18
N VAL A 35 9.60 11.18 20.89
CA VAL A 35 8.66 11.12 19.77
C VAL A 35 9.14 10.14 18.73
N VAL A 36 8.23 9.34 18.17
CA VAL A 36 8.43 8.52 16.96
C VAL A 36 7.43 8.96 15.91
N ILE A 37 7.89 9.24 14.70
CA ILE A 37 7.05 9.71 13.61
C ILE A 37 6.51 8.54 12.81
N SER A 38 5.21 8.54 12.56
CA SER A 38 4.56 7.54 11.72
C SER A 38 3.65 8.22 10.70
N ILE A 39 4.12 8.38 9.48
CA ILE A 39 3.32 8.84 8.34
C ILE A 39 3.07 7.64 7.43
N LYS A 40 1.81 7.35 7.16
CA LYS A 40 1.40 6.17 6.41
C LYS A 40 0.38 6.53 5.35
N ALA A 41 0.41 5.82 4.23
CA ALA A 41 -0.59 5.88 3.18
C ALA A 41 -0.83 4.48 2.60
N SER A 42 -1.98 4.25 2.00
CA SER A 42 -2.28 3.03 1.25
C SER A 42 -1.64 3.04 -0.14
N ASN A 43 -1.33 4.22 -0.66
CA ASN A 43 -0.58 4.41 -1.90
C ASN A 43 0.93 4.40 -1.59
N THR A 44 1.64 3.43 -2.13
CA THR A 44 3.09 3.22 -1.90
C THR A 44 3.94 4.40 -2.38
N VAL A 45 3.60 4.99 -3.53
CA VAL A 45 4.31 6.16 -4.10
C VAL A 45 4.18 7.36 -3.15
N VAL A 46 2.94 7.66 -2.73
CA VAL A 46 2.66 8.76 -1.78
C VAL A 46 3.39 8.52 -0.47
N MET A 47 3.36 7.30 0.08
CA MET A 47 4.03 6.96 1.33
C MET A 47 5.54 7.16 1.23
N VAL A 48 6.19 6.63 0.19
CA VAL A 48 7.64 6.74 -0.01
C VAL A 48 8.06 8.20 -0.22
N GLN A 49 7.35 8.94 -1.07
CA GLN A 49 7.65 10.36 -1.30
C GLN A 49 7.48 11.19 -0.04
N THR A 50 6.42 10.93 0.74
CA THR A 50 6.16 11.65 2.00
C THR A 50 7.27 11.42 3.02
N VAL A 51 7.68 10.15 3.23
CA VAL A 51 8.74 9.83 4.21
C VAL A 51 10.09 10.43 3.80
N ARG A 52 10.44 10.35 2.52
CA ARG A 52 11.66 11.00 1.98
C ARG A 52 11.63 12.51 2.18
N LEU A 53 10.49 13.14 1.92
CA LEU A 53 10.31 14.58 2.10
C LEU A 53 10.38 14.95 3.59
N MET A 54 9.77 14.13 4.45
CA MET A 54 9.81 14.30 5.91
C MET A 54 11.24 14.25 6.45
N ALA A 55 12.03 13.25 6.06
CA ALA A 55 13.44 13.13 6.47
C ALA A 55 14.25 14.37 6.07
N ARG A 56 14.12 14.81 4.82
CA ARG A 56 14.79 16.04 4.33
C ARG A 56 14.35 17.29 5.07
N GLN A 57 13.06 17.40 5.40
CA GLN A 57 12.56 18.58 6.10
C GLN A 57 13.01 18.61 7.56
N MET A 58 13.04 17.48 8.24
CA MET A 58 13.62 17.36 9.59
C MET A 58 15.09 17.77 9.60
N GLU A 59 15.89 17.25 8.65
CA GLU A 59 17.30 17.61 8.53
C GLU A 59 17.50 19.13 8.36
N ARG A 60 16.72 19.77 7.49
CA ARG A 60 16.76 21.22 7.27
C ARG A 60 16.46 22.04 8.52
N GLU A 61 15.58 21.54 9.39
CA GLU A 61 15.18 22.21 10.63
C GLU A 61 15.98 21.72 11.86
N GLY A 62 17.03 20.89 11.64
CA GLY A 62 17.89 20.38 12.69
C GLY A 62 17.23 19.35 13.60
N MET A 63 16.25 18.63 13.10
CA MET A 63 15.52 17.57 13.82
C MET A 63 15.98 16.19 13.37
N ALA A 64 15.97 15.20 14.29
CA ALA A 64 16.35 13.82 14.03
C ALA A 64 15.46 12.84 14.83
N PHE A 65 14.16 12.87 14.56
CA PHE A 65 13.22 11.95 15.21
C PHE A 65 13.14 10.61 14.46
N PRO A 66 13.02 9.48 15.17
CA PRO A 66 12.86 8.16 14.58
C PRO A 66 11.63 8.06 13.68
N LEU A 67 11.76 7.32 12.59
CA LEU A 67 10.70 7.06 11.60
C LEU A 67 10.15 5.64 11.75
N HIS A 68 8.83 5.51 11.87
CA HIS A 68 8.11 4.25 11.85
C HIS A 68 7.41 4.06 10.51
N LEU A 69 7.91 3.13 9.70
CA LEU A 69 7.43 2.89 8.34
C LEU A 69 6.24 1.94 8.31
N GLY A 70 5.39 2.08 7.31
CA GLY A 70 4.33 1.11 7.01
C GLY A 70 3.42 1.57 5.89
N VAL A 71 2.93 0.61 5.11
CA VAL A 71 1.84 0.80 4.15
C VAL A 71 0.54 0.42 4.84
N THR A 72 -0.45 1.32 4.87
CA THR A 72 -1.76 1.00 5.45
C THR A 72 -2.64 0.31 4.41
N GLU A 73 -3.60 -0.47 4.90
CA GLU A 73 -4.58 -1.14 4.05
C GLU A 73 -3.93 -1.85 2.85
N ALA A 74 -2.79 -2.54 3.12
CA ALA A 74 -2.01 -3.19 2.06
C ALA A 74 -2.78 -4.33 1.36
N GLY A 75 -3.75 -4.91 2.04
CA GLY A 75 -4.54 -6.03 1.56
C GLY A 75 -4.12 -7.35 2.21
N GLU A 76 -4.41 -8.45 1.55
CA GLU A 76 -4.14 -9.81 2.03
C GLU A 76 -3.27 -10.60 1.05
N GLY A 77 -2.79 -11.76 1.48
CA GLY A 77 -2.04 -12.71 0.65
C GLY A 77 -0.78 -12.10 0.05
N GLU A 78 -0.50 -12.47 -1.18
CA GLU A 78 0.67 -11.99 -1.93
C GLU A 78 0.64 -10.49 -2.15
N ASP A 79 -0.51 -9.93 -2.50
CA ASP A 79 -0.64 -8.51 -2.84
C ASP A 79 -0.29 -7.61 -1.65
N GLY A 80 -0.75 -7.96 -0.45
CA GLY A 80 -0.44 -7.22 0.77
C GLY A 80 1.06 -7.29 1.12
N ARG A 81 1.66 -8.46 0.95
CA ARG A 81 3.09 -8.70 1.20
C ARG A 81 3.97 -7.93 0.21
N ILE A 82 3.68 -8.04 -1.09
CA ILE A 82 4.40 -7.34 -2.15
C ILE A 82 4.26 -5.82 -1.99
N LYS A 83 3.06 -5.33 -1.72
CA LYS A 83 2.81 -3.89 -1.51
C LYS A 83 3.57 -3.34 -0.31
N SER A 84 3.61 -4.09 0.79
CA SER A 84 4.41 -3.74 1.97
C SER A 84 5.90 -3.75 1.65
N ALA A 85 6.39 -4.76 0.92
CA ALA A 85 7.79 -4.88 0.53
C ALA A 85 8.22 -3.76 -0.42
N VAL A 86 7.41 -3.39 -1.41
CA VAL A 86 7.68 -2.24 -2.32
C VAL A 86 7.81 -0.95 -1.52
N GLY A 87 6.84 -0.63 -0.66
CA GLY A 87 6.83 0.64 0.05
C GLY A 87 7.88 0.74 1.15
N ILE A 88 7.92 -0.25 2.05
CA ILE A 88 8.87 -0.29 3.17
C ILE A 88 10.29 -0.53 2.66
N GLY A 89 10.46 -1.47 1.71
CA GLY A 89 11.77 -1.82 1.16
C GLY A 89 12.44 -0.67 0.42
N ALA A 90 11.67 0.15 -0.30
CA ALA A 90 12.20 1.34 -0.97
C ALA A 90 12.90 2.28 0.02
N LEU A 91 12.33 2.47 1.21
CA LEU A 91 12.86 3.36 2.24
C LEU A 91 13.99 2.72 3.04
N LEU A 92 13.84 1.46 3.45
CA LEU A 92 14.91 0.73 4.15
C LEU A 92 16.18 0.63 3.31
N GLY A 93 16.05 0.39 2.01
CA GLY A 93 17.19 0.38 1.07
C GLY A 93 17.90 1.72 0.91
N GLU A 94 17.30 2.81 1.39
CA GLU A 94 17.88 4.17 1.45
C GLU A 94 18.40 4.54 2.85
N GLY A 95 18.33 3.60 3.81
CA GLY A 95 18.68 3.86 5.20
C GLY A 95 17.65 4.71 5.95
N LEU A 96 16.44 4.81 5.45
CA LEU A 96 15.34 5.52 6.10
C LEU A 96 14.43 4.52 6.83
N GLY A 97 14.17 4.78 8.11
CA GLY A 97 13.27 4.00 8.96
C GLY A 97 13.98 3.27 10.08
N ASP A 98 13.44 3.42 11.30
CA ASP A 98 13.98 2.86 12.55
C ASP A 98 13.14 1.66 13.01
N THR A 99 11.86 1.69 12.73
CA THR A 99 10.93 0.59 12.99
C THR A 99 9.94 0.44 11.85
N ILE A 100 9.34 -0.75 11.70
CA ILE A 100 8.37 -1.02 10.63
C ILE A 100 7.09 -1.67 11.18
N ARG A 101 5.99 -1.51 10.42
CA ARG A 101 4.76 -2.26 10.58
C ARG A 101 4.32 -2.78 9.21
N VAL A 102 4.16 -4.09 9.11
CA VAL A 102 3.38 -4.72 8.04
C VAL A 102 1.91 -4.70 8.46
N SER A 103 0.99 -4.45 7.54
CA SER A 103 -0.43 -4.36 7.82
C SER A 103 -1.20 -5.20 6.79
N LEU A 104 -1.65 -6.39 7.21
CA LEU A 104 -2.36 -7.34 6.38
C LEU A 104 -3.81 -7.51 6.86
N SER A 105 -4.71 -7.82 5.92
CA SER A 105 -6.11 -8.17 6.24
C SER A 105 -6.21 -9.67 6.58
N GLU A 106 -5.30 -10.14 7.42
CA GLU A 106 -5.14 -11.52 7.88
C GLU A 106 -5.08 -11.54 9.42
N GLU A 107 -4.87 -12.73 10.01
CA GLU A 107 -4.59 -12.83 11.46
C GLU A 107 -3.29 -12.07 11.78
N PRO A 108 -3.25 -11.30 12.89
CA PRO A 108 -2.13 -10.40 13.20
C PRO A 108 -0.76 -11.08 13.26
N GLU A 109 -0.69 -12.33 13.64
CA GLU A 109 0.56 -13.10 13.69
C GLU A 109 1.18 -13.34 12.33
N CYS A 110 0.40 -13.26 11.23
CA CYS A 110 0.91 -13.39 9.87
C CYS A 110 1.81 -12.20 9.46
N GLU A 111 1.67 -11.05 10.11
CA GLU A 111 2.48 -9.86 9.83
C GLU A 111 3.94 -10.01 10.30
N ILE A 112 4.17 -10.73 11.40
CA ILE A 112 5.48 -10.84 12.06
C ILE A 112 6.54 -11.52 11.19
N PRO A 113 6.29 -12.69 10.57
CA PRO A 113 7.25 -13.34 9.69
C PRO A 113 7.64 -12.44 8.50
N VAL A 114 6.67 -11.78 7.89
CA VAL A 114 6.89 -10.87 6.77
C VAL A 114 7.78 -9.70 7.19
N ALA A 115 7.44 -9.03 8.29
CA ALA A 115 8.23 -7.92 8.81
C ALA A 115 9.68 -8.33 9.11
N ARG A 116 9.90 -9.51 9.72
CA ARG A 116 11.25 -10.04 9.98
C ARG A 116 12.05 -10.28 8.71
N LYS A 117 11.42 -10.85 7.66
CA LYS A 117 12.07 -11.07 6.38
C LYS A 117 12.48 -9.75 5.71
N LEU A 118 11.61 -8.74 5.74
CA LEU A 118 11.93 -7.42 5.20
C LEU A 118 13.13 -6.78 5.91
N VAL A 119 13.15 -6.78 7.25
CA VAL A 119 14.27 -6.24 8.03
C VAL A 119 15.56 -7.00 7.77
N ALA A 120 15.52 -8.34 7.79
CA ALA A 120 16.71 -9.16 7.56
C ALA A 120 17.29 -8.97 6.15
N TYR A 121 16.45 -8.69 5.16
CA TYR A 121 16.91 -8.43 3.79
C TYR A 121 17.39 -7.00 3.57
N ALA A 122 16.87 -6.04 4.33
CA ALA A 122 17.20 -4.62 4.18
C ALA A 122 18.70 -4.33 4.32
N GLU A 123 19.41 -5.06 5.17
CA GLU A 123 20.87 -4.93 5.35
C GLU A 123 21.66 -5.22 4.05
N GLN A 124 21.07 -6.00 3.13
CA GLN A 124 21.69 -6.40 1.85
C GLN A 124 21.12 -5.59 0.66
N SER A 125 19.97 -4.94 0.83
CA SER A 125 19.21 -4.36 -0.29
C SER A 125 19.86 -3.12 -0.90
N ALA A 126 20.59 -2.33 -0.12
CA ALA A 126 21.25 -1.11 -0.62
C ALA A 126 22.31 -1.43 -1.69
N GLU A 127 23.16 -2.44 -1.46
CA GLU A 127 24.18 -2.88 -2.42
C GLU A 127 23.52 -3.50 -3.66
N LYS A 128 22.53 -4.36 -3.46
CA LYS A 128 21.80 -5.00 -4.55
C LYS A 128 21.04 -4.00 -5.41
N ARG A 129 20.47 -2.96 -4.83
CA ARG A 129 19.82 -1.89 -5.57
C ARG A 129 20.79 -1.15 -6.50
N ALA A 130 22.00 -0.84 -6.03
CA ALA A 130 23.01 -0.22 -6.85
C ALA A 130 23.42 -1.10 -8.05
N ILE A 131 23.48 -2.42 -7.84
CA ILE A 131 23.73 -3.40 -8.91
C ILE A 131 22.53 -3.48 -9.86
N ALA A 132 21.31 -3.53 -9.33
CA ALA A 132 20.07 -3.61 -10.09
C ALA A 132 19.88 -2.39 -11.00
N GLU A 133 20.23 -1.19 -10.53
CA GLU A 133 20.15 0.04 -11.34
C GLU A 133 21.02 -0.02 -12.58
N GLN A 134 22.18 -0.68 -12.51
CA GLN A 134 23.07 -0.91 -13.68
C GLN A 134 22.49 -1.91 -14.68
N GLY A 135 21.54 -2.76 -14.24
CA GLY A 135 20.86 -3.74 -15.08
C GLY A 135 19.63 -3.23 -15.81
N ILE A 136 19.35 -1.91 -15.75
CA ILE A 136 18.21 -1.32 -16.48
C ILE A 136 18.64 -1.09 -17.95
N CYS A 137 17.90 -1.74 -18.86
CA CYS A 137 18.08 -1.59 -20.29
C CYS A 137 16.75 -1.23 -20.96
N ASP A 138 16.72 -0.16 -21.75
CA ASP A 138 15.50 0.36 -22.41
C ASP A 138 14.29 0.52 -21.46
N GLY A 139 14.57 0.89 -20.20
CA GLY A 139 13.55 1.05 -19.16
C GLY A 139 13.02 -0.25 -18.57
N VAL A 140 13.60 -1.40 -18.91
CA VAL A 140 13.29 -2.71 -18.34
C VAL A 140 14.32 -3.05 -17.26
N LEU A 141 13.87 -3.26 -16.03
CA LEU A 141 14.68 -3.75 -14.93
C LEU A 141 14.71 -5.27 -14.98
N THR A 142 15.89 -5.87 -14.97
CA THR A 142 16.06 -7.34 -14.89
C THR A 142 16.70 -7.70 -13.56
N LEU A 143 16.02 -8.55 -12.78
CA LEU A 143 16.50 -9.07 -11.50
C LEU A 143 16.66 -10.58 -11.57
N ALA A 144 17.77 -11.11 -10.99
CA ALA A 144 18.06 -12.54 -10.97
C ALA A 144 18.24 -13.06 -9.55
N TYR A 145 17.62 -14.20 -9.27
CA TYR A 145 17.59 -14.85 -7.95
C TYR A 145 17.90 -16.35 -8.08
N ALA A 146 18.10 -17.00 -6.93
CA ALA A 146 18.23 -18.45 -6.78
C ALA A 146 17.42 -18.90 -5.56
N GLU A 147 16.13 -18.55 -5.54
CA GLU A 147 15.23 -18.81 -4.42
C GLU A 147 14.43 -20.09 -4.64
N THR A 148 14.17 -20.80 -3.54
CA THR A 148 13.29 -21.98 -3.55
C THR A 148 11.90 -21.69 -3.02
N SER A 149 11.73 -20.56 -2.30
CA SER A 149 10.47 -20.07 -1.76
C SER A 149 9.93 -18.93 -2.62
N LEU A 150 8.72 -19.06 -3.13
CA LEU A 150 8.05 -18.01 -3.89
C LEU A 150 7.88 -16.74 -3.05
N GLU A 151 7.47 -16.85 -1.77
CA GLU A 151 7.32 -15.71 -0.88
C GLU A 151 8.64 -14.95 -0.68
N ASP A 152 9.75 -15.66 -0.48
CA ASP A 152 11.06 -15.04 -0.30
C ASP A 152 11.51 -14.30 -1.57
N LEU A 153 11.31 -14.91 -2.75
CA LEU A 153 11.55 -14.27 -4.04
C LEU A 153 10.70 -13.00 -4.18
N GLN A 154 9.40 -13.07 -3.88
CA GLN A 154 8.47 -11.95 -3.99
C GLN A 154 8.90 -10.77 -3.12
N LEU A 155 9.22 -11.03 -1.85
CA LEU A 155 9.65 -9.98 -0.92
C LEU A 155 10.97 -9.33 -1.37
N LYS A 156 11.97 -10.15 -1.75
CA LYS A 156 13.26 -9.65 -2.21
C LYS A 156 13.13 -8.84 -3.50
N ALA A 157 12.45 -9.38 -4.51
CA ALA A 157 12.26 -8.70 -5.78
C ALA A 157 11.46 -7.38 -5.61
N ALA A 158 10.47 -7.37 -4.73
CA ALA A 158 9.70 -6.17 -4.43
C ALA A 158 10.53 -5.08 -3.73
N MET A 159 11.43 -5.46 -2.83
CA MET A 159 12.35 -4.54 -2.17
C MET A 159 13.39 -3.97 -3.14
N ASP A 160 13.98 -4.81 -3.99
CA ASP A 160 15.02 -4.40 -4.94
C ASP A 160 14.47 -3.53 -6.06
N ALA A 161 13.26 -3.84 -6.59
CA ALA A 161 12.62 -3.09 -7.66
C ALA A 161 11.89 -1.83 -7.18
N GLY A 162 11.36 -1.85 -5.97
CA GLY A 162 10.34 -0.89 -5.51
C GLY A 162 10.75 0.57 -5.70
N ALA A 163 11.90 0.96 -5.19
CA ALA A 163 12.38 2.33 -5.31
C ALA A 163 12.67 2.73 -6.77
N LEU A 164 13.27 1.83 -7.58
CA LEU A 164 13.60 2.10 -8.97
C LEU A 164 12.35 2.34 -9.83
N LEU A 165 11.30 1.57 -9.57
CA LEU A 165 10.01 1.72 -10.23
C LEU A 165 9.26 2.99 -9.77
N ILE A 166 9.23 3.26 -8.46
CA ILE A 166 8.61 4.47 -7.88
C ILE A 166 9.29 5.74 -8.40
N ASP A 167 10.60 5.70 -8.58
CA ASP A 167 11.40 6.83 -9.09
C ASP A 167 11.33 6.98 -10.62
N GLY A 168 10.60 6.08 -11.30
CA GLY A 168 10.46 6.11 -12.77
C GLY A 168 11.74 5.75 -13.52
N LYS A 169 12.74 5.12 -12.87
CA LYS A 169 13.98 4.67 -13.50
C LYS A 169 13.74 3.46 -14.40
N ALA A 170 12.74 2.66 -14.08
CA ALA A 170 12.24 1.58 -14.92
C ALA A 170 10.71 1.64 -15.04
N HIS A 171 10.18 1.12 -16.14
CA HIS A 171 8.73 1.04 -16.40
C HIS A 171 8.27 -0.40 -16.69
N ASP A 172 9.21 -1.34 -16.70
CA ASP A 172 8.91 -2.78 -16.79
C ASP A 172 9.91 -3.59 -15.94
N LEU A 173 9.54 -4.83 -15.62
CA LEU A 173 10.29 -5.71 -14.73
C LEU A 173 10.31 -7.14 -15.26
N VAL A 174 11.50 -7.72 -15.34
CA VAL A 174 11.74 -9.14 -15.63
C VAL A 174 12.41 -9.77 -14.42
N ILE A 175 11.85 -10.87 -13.93
CA ILE A 175 12.40 -11.65 -12.83
C ILE A 175 12.87 -13.00 -13.40
N LEU A 176 14.13 -13.31 -13.13
CA LEU A 176 14.76 -14.58 -13.43
C LEU A 176 15.04 -15.33 -12.12
N ASN A 177 14.90 -16.63 -12.11
CA ASN A 177 15.26 -17.46 -10.96
C ASN A 177 15.96 -18.74 -11.41
N ASP A 178 17.09 -19.04 -10.83
CA ASP A 178 17.83 -20.27 -11.13
C ASP A 178 17.12 -21.48 -10.50
N GLY A 179 17.07 -22.59 -11.26
CA GLY A 179 16.42 -23.85 -10.86
C GLY A 179 14.91 -23.87 -11.14
N ASP A 180 14.31 -25.03 -10.89
CA ASP A 180 12.92 -25.35 -11.27
C ASP A 180 11.92 -25.19 -10.11
N ALA A 181 12.34 -24.64 -8.96
CA ALA A 181 11.49 -24.53 -7.77
C ALA A 181 10.33 -23.55 -7.96
N ILE A 182 10.52 -22.51 -8.81
CA ILE A 182 9.52 -21.47 -9.08
C ILE A 182 9.28 -21.39 -10.59
N GLY A 183 8.07 -21.70 -11.01
CA GLY A 183 7.71 -21.74 -12.43
C GLY A 183 7.68 -20.35 -13.08
N SER A 184 7.89 -20.28 -14.38
CA SER A 184 7.95 -19.04 -15.16
C SER A 184 6.68 -18.19 -15.06
N GLN A 185 5.51 -18.81 -14.93
CA GLN A 185 4.26 -18.07 -14.73
C GLN A 185 4.24 -17.33 -13.39
N ALA A 186 4.69 -17.98 -12.31
CA ALA A 186 4.77 -17.34 -10.99
C ALA A 186 5.75 -16.16 -10.97
N LEU A 187 6.88 -16.25 -11.70
CA LEU A 187 7.81 -15.14 -11.87
C LEU A 187 7.17 -13.94 -12.58
N LYS A 188 6.40 -14.22 -13.64
CA LYS A 188 5.68 -13.19 -14.38
C LYS A 188 4.57 -12.54 -13.53
N ASP A 189 3.79 -13.35 -12.83
CA ASP A 189 2.72 -12.85 -11.94
C ASP A 189 3.30 -12.00 -10.81
N THR A 190 4.47 -12.37 -10.28
CA THR A 190 5.21 -11.58 -9.30
C THR A 190 5.67 -10.24 -9.87
N ALA A 191 6.24 -10.22 -11.08
CA ALA A 191 6.64 -8.98 -11.74
C ALA A 191 5.45 -8.04 -11.95
N ASP A 192 4.32 -8.56 -12.46
CA ASP A 192 3.10 -7.79 -12.64
C ASP A 192 2.54 -7.24 -11.31
N ALA A 193 2.59 -8.03 -10.23
CA ALA A 193 2.16 -7.59 -8.91
C ALA A 193 3.07 -6.48 -8.34
N ILE A 194 4.39 -6.56 -8.54
CA ILE A 194 5.35 -5.52 -8.14
C ILE A 194 5.11 -4.23 -8.93
N LEU A 195 4.94 -4.33 -10.26
CA LEU A 195 4.63 -3.19 -11.12
C LEU A 195 3.33 -2.49 -10.70
N GLN A 196 2.31 -3.26 -10.32
CA GLN A 196 1.06 -2.72 -9.79
C GLN A 196 1.24 -2.08 -8.42
N ALA A 197 1.99 -2.70 -7.51
CA ALA A 197 2.28 -2.15 -6.20
C ALA A 197 3.09 -0.83 -6.28
N ALA A 198 3.99 -0.71 -7.25
CA ALA A 198 4.75 0.51 -7.55
C ALA A 198 3.97 1.53 -8.42
N ARG A 199 2.70 1.28 -8.77
CA ARG A 199 1.85 2.15 -9.57
C ARG A 199 2.30 2.37 -11.02
N VAL A 200 3.11 1.49 -11.56
CA VAL A 200 3.62 1.58 -12.94
C VAL A 200 2.60 1.03 -13.94
N ARG A 201 2.03 -0.15 -13.63
CA ARG A 201 1.06 -0.84 -14.50
C ARG A 201 0.03 -1.60 -13.67
N PHE A 202 -1.24 -1.55 -14.10
CA PHE A 202 -2.35 -2.26 -13.46
C PHE A 202 -2.82 -3.39 -14.37
N THR A 203 -2.64 -4.64 -13.92
CA THR A 203 -3.02 -5.86 -14.67
C THR A 203 -4.25 -6.54 -14.09
N LYS A 204 -4.56 -6.29 -12.82
CA LYS A 204 -5.71 -6.83 -12.08
C LYS A 204 -6.40 -5.75 -11.26
N ASN A 205 -7.55 -6.07 -10.67
CA ASN A 205 -8.22 -5.19 -9.73
C ASN A 205 -7.34 -4.94 -8.50
N GLU A 206 -7.40 -3.73 -7.96
CA GLU A 206 -6.78 -3.38 -6.69
C GLU A 206 -7.83 -3.38 -5.59
N TYR A 207 -7.52 -4.05 -4.48
CA TYR A 207 -8.36 -4.03 -3.30
C TYR A 207 -7.63 -3.32 -2.16
N ILE A 208 -8.25 -2.27 -1.63
CA ILE A 208 -7.79 -1.56 -0.44
C ILE A 208 -8.65 -2.06 0.71
N SER A 209 -8.08 -2.82 1.63
CA SER A 209 -8.83 -3.35 2.77
C SER A 209 -8.12 -3.08 4.08
N CYS A 210 -8.88 -2.66 5.08
CA CYS A 210 -8.32 -2.45 6.40
C CYS A 210 -8.01 -3.81 7.07
N PRO A 211 -7.03 -3.86 8.01
CA PRO A 211 -6.66 -5.10 8.70
C PRO A 211 -7.72 -5.60 9.70
N GLY A 212 -8.82 -4.86 9.86
CA GLY A 212 -9.82 -5.12 10.88
C GLY A 212 -9.39 -4.61 12.27
N CYS A 213 -10.35 -4.28 13.11
CA CYS A 213 -10.13 -3.88 14.49
C CYS A 213 -11.45 -4.03 15.27
N GLY A 214 -11.47 -3.69 16.56
CA GLY A 214 -12.69 -3.74 17.39
C GLY A 214 -13.86 -2.87 16.91
N ARG A 215 -13.67 -2.04 15.87
CA ARG A 215 -14.72 -1.24 15.22
C ARG A 215 -15.28 -1.88 13.97
N THR A 216 -14.73 -3.01 13.53
CA THR A 216 -15.23 -3.74 12.36
C THR A 216 -16.64 -4.26 12.63
N LEU A 217 -17.56 -4.01 11.71
CA LEU A 217 -19.00 -4.20 11.92
C LEU A 217 -19.56 -5.48 11.27
N TYR A 218 -18.73 -6.22 10.52
CA TYR A 218 -19.08 -7.42 9.77
C TYR A 218 -17.88 -8.36 9.63
N ASN A 219 -18.06 -9.55 9.09
CA ASN A 219 -16.96 -10.47 8.80
C ASN A 219 -16.15 -9.94 7.59
N LEU A 220 -15.10 -9.20 7.88
CA LEU A 220 -14.29 -8.49 6.87
C LEU A 220 -13.61 -9.45 5.89
N GLN A 221 -12.99 -10.53 6.36
CA GLN A 221 -12.27 -11.48 5.52
C GLN A 221 -13.21 -12.20 4.55
N GLU A 222 -14.36 -12.67 5.04
CA GLU A 222 -15.37 -13.31 4.20
C GLU A 222 -15.91 -12.33 3.14
N THR A 223 -16.17 -11.09 3.53
CA THR A 223 -16.66 -10.05 2.61
C THR A 223 -15.63 -9.70 1.54
N ILE A 224 -14.35 -9.58 1.90
CA ILE A 224 -13.25 -9.40 0.94
C ILE A 224 -13.24 -10.54 -0.08
N ALA A 225 -13.28 -11.80 0.39
CA ALA A 225 -13.27 -12.97 -0.47
C ALA A 225 -14.49 -12.98 -1.43
N ARG A 226 -15.69 -12.64 -0.94
CA ARG A 226 -16.92 -12.55 -1.76
C ARG A 226 -16.82 -11.47 -2.83
N ILE A 227 -16.35 -10.27 -2.48
CA ILE A 227 -16.19 -9.16 -3.43
C ILE A 227 -15.13 -9.50 -4.47
N LYS A 228 -13.98 -10.05 -4.07
CA LYS A 228 -12.93 -10.51 -5.00
C LYS A 228 -13.46 -11.55 -5.99
N ALA A 229 -14.15 -12.56 -5.51
CA ALA A 229 -14.73 -13.59 -6.37
C ALA A 229 -15.75 -13.01 -7.36
N ALA A 230 -16.61 -12.11 -6.90
CA ALA A 230 -17.65 -11.49 -7.72
C ALA A 230 -17.09 -10.51 -8.77
N THR A 231 -15.93 -9.92 -8.54
CA THR A 231 -15.27 -8.95 -9.44
C THR A 231 -14.08 -9.54 -10.21
N ALA A 232 -13.80 -10.84 -10.08
CA ALA A 232 -12.64 -11.50 -10.71
C ALA A 232 -12.61 -11.40 -12.25
N GLY A 233 -13.79 -11.33 -12.89
CA GLY A 233 -13.90 -11.15 -14.34
C GLY A 233 -13.73 -9.70 -14.83
N MET A 234 -13.68 -8.74 -13.92
CA MET A 234 -13.49 -7.32 -14.20
C MET A 234 -12.00 -6.97 -14.09
N LYS A 235 -11.56 -5.91 -14.76
CA LYS A 235 -10.15 -5.47 -14.72
C LYS A 235 -10.04 -3.97 -14.52
N GLY A 236 -8.98 -3.55 -13.84
CA GLY A 236 -8.64 -2.14 -13.66
C GLY A 236 -9.50 -1.41 -12.64
N LEU A 237 -10.28 -2.12 -11.81
CA LEU A 237 -11.06 -1.54 -10.74
C LEU A 237 -10.22 -1.38 -9.48
N LYS A 238 -10.44 -0.28 -8.77
CA LYS A 238 -9.91 -0.05 -7.44
C LYS A 238 -11.07 -0.02 -6.44
N ILE A 239 -11.15 -1.05 -5.58
CA ILE A 239 -12.27 -1.25 -4.66
C ILE A 239 -11.77 -1.17 -3.22
N ALA A 240 -12.32 -0.25 -2.42
CA ALA A 240 -12.04 -0.14 -1.00
C ALA A 240 -13.07 -0.93 -0.18
N ILE A 241 -12.59 -1.77 0.74
CA ILE A 241 -13.42 -2.62 1.62
C ILE A 241 -13.06 -2.29 3.07
N MET A 242 -13.89 -1.50 3.73
CA MET A 242 -13.60 -0.90 5.03
C MET A 242 -14.55 -1.37 6.09
N GLY A 243 -14.03 -1.88 7.20
CA GLY A 243 -14.80 -2.43 8.31
C GLY A 243 -15.67 -1.42 9.05
N CYS A 244 -15.37 -0.11 8.97
CA CYS A 244 -16.14 0.94 9.65
C CYS A 244 -15.97 2.30 8.96
N ILE A 245 -16.82 3.28 9.37
CA ILE A 245 -16.82 4.64 8.81
C ILE A 245 -15.65 5.54 9.28
N VAL A 246 -14.85 5.10 10.24
CA VAL A 246 -13.81 5.97 10.82
C VAL A 246 -12.72 6.32 9.80
N ASN A 247 -12.16 5.30 9.14
CA ASN A 247 -11.19 5.50 8.07
C ASN A 247 -11.83 5.34 6.67
N GLY A 248 -12.98 4.67 6.61
CA GLY A 248 -13.62 4.28 5.36
C GLY A 248 -13.76 5.41 4.34
N PRO A 249 -14.39 6.55 4.65
CA PRO A 249 -14.58 7.63 3.69
C PRO A 249 -13.26 8.24 3.16
N GLY A 250 -12.20 8.25 3.98
CA GLY A 250 -10.88 8.74 3.57
C GLY A 250 -10.21 7.79 2.57
N GLU A 251 -10.15 6.50 2.89
CA GLU A 251 -9.52 5.49 2.03
C GLU A 251 -10.31 5.25 0.73
N VAL A 252 -11.64 5.34 0.78
CA VAL A 252 -12.51 5.23 -0.40
C VAL A 252 -12.29 6.38 -1.38
N ALA A 253 -11.83 7.53 -0.91
CA ALA A 253 -11.55 8.68 -1.79
C ALA A 253 -10.53 8.35 -2.90
N ASP A 254 -9.62 7.42 -2.63
CA ASP A 254 -8.61 6.93 -3.56
C ASP A 254 -9.05 5.71 -4.38
N ALA A 255 -10.25 5.19 -4.13
CA ALA A 255 -10.82 4.05 -4.84
C ALA A 255 -11.92 4.49 -5.83
N ASP A 256 -12.19 3.64 -6.83
CA ASP A 256 -13.32 3.86 -7.74
C ASP A 256 -14.63 3.57 -7.03
N PHE A 257 -14.65 2.50 -6.21
CA PHE A 257 -15.81 2.06 -5.46
C PHE A 257 -15.44 1.73 -4.01
N GLY A 258 -16.40 1.90 -3.10
CA GLY A 258 -16.22 1.63 -1.69
C GLY A 258 -17.36 0.84 -1.06
N TYR A 259 -16.98 -0.15 -0.25
CA TYR A 259 -17.84 -0.93 0.63
C TYR A 259 -17.45 -0.62 2.07
N VAL A 260 -18.28 0.12 2.80
CA VAL A 260 -17.92 0.68 4.11
C VAL A 260 -18.95 0.28 5.16
N GLY A 261 -18.51 -0.38 6.23
CA GLY A 261 -19.38 -0.68 7.37
C GLY A 261 -19.93 0.59 8.01
N ALA A 262 -21.26 0.74 8.05
CA ALA A 262 -21.94 1.92 8.54
C ALA A 262 -22.51 1.74 9.95
N ALA A 263 -23.16 0.58 10.20
CA ALA A 263 -23.66 0.15 11.48
C ALA A 263 -23.67 -1.39 11.49
N ARG A 264 -24.03 -2.00 12.64
CA ARG A 264 -24.11 -3.46 12.74
C ARG A 264 -25.13 -4.00 11.73
N GLY A 265 -24.70 -4.90 10.83
CA GLY A 265 -25.51 -5.46 9.75
C GLY A 265 -25.88 -4.45 8.65
N LYS A 266 -25.20 -3.29 8.60
CA LYS A 266 -25.46 -2.25 7.60
C LYS A 266 -24.17 -1.73 6.98
N VAL A 267 -24.23 -1.49 5.68
CA VAL A 267 -23.12 -1.02 4.84
C VAL A 267 -23.54 0.23 4.06
N SER A 268 -22.59 1.09 3.76
CA SER A 268 -22.76 2.17 2.80
C SER A 268 -21.85 1.95 1.61
N LEU A 269 -22.37 2.23 0.41
CA LEU A 269 -21.63 2.12 -0.84
C LEU A 269 -21.21 3.48 -1.36
N TYR A 270 -20.01 3.55 -1.87
CA TYR A 270 -19.41 4.78 -2.36
C TYR A 270 -18.95 4.63 -3.81
N ARG A 271 -18.98 5.71 -4.54
CA ARG A 271 -18.28 5.91 -5.80
C ARG A 271 -17.31 7.07 -5.60
N ARG A 272 -16.04 6.77 -5.52
CA ARG A 272 -15.01 7.73 -5.09
C ARG A 272 -15.41 8.38 -3.75
N LYS A 273 -15.44 9.71 -3.67
CA LYS A 273 -15.81 10.47 -2.46
C LYS A 273 -17.30 10.52 -2.16
N GLU A 274 -18.15 10.12 -3.10
CA GLU A 274 -19.60 10.26 -3.00
C GLU A 274 -20.24 8.99 -2.42
N CYS A 275 -21.00 9.14 -1.35
CA CYS A 275 -21.81 8.07 -0.79
C CYS A 275 -23.09 7.92 -1.61
N ILE A 276 -23.18 6.83 -2.38
CA ILE A 276 -24.30 6.57 -3.31
C ILE A 276 -25.48 5.93 -2.57
N GLU A 277 -25.21 4.92 -1.75
CA GLU A 277 -26.23 4.22 -0.97
C GLU A 277 -25.82 4.17 0.50
N LYS A 278 -26.74 4.50 1.42
CA LYS A 278 -26.48 4.53 2.85
C LYS A 278 -27.25 3.46 3.59
N ASN A 279 -26.59 2.82 4.55
CA ASN A 279 -27.23 1.92 5.52
C ASN A 279 -28.05 0.78 4.90
N ILE A 280 -27.58 0.22 3.77
CA ILE A 280 -28.20 -0.95 3.15
C ILE A 280 -27.91 -2.21 3.97
N PRO A 281 -28.77 -3.24 3.94
CA PRO A 281 -28.49 -4.51 4.59
C PRO A 281 -27.20 -5.15 4.07
N GLU A 282 -26.38 -5.71 4.96
CA GLU A 282 -25.12 -6.36 4.59
C GLU A 282 -25.31 -7.50 3.58
N GLU A 283 -26.39 -8.24 3.71
CA GLU A 283 -26.75 -9.36 2.83
C GLU A 283 -26.99 -8.95 1.36
N GLU A 284 -27.46 -7.71 1.11
CA GLU A 284 -27.68 -7.15 -0.22
C GLU A 284 -26.46 -6.37 -0.74
N ALA A 285 -25.55 -6.00 0.12
CA ALA A 285 -24.54 -4.97 -0.16
C ALA A 285 -23.55 -5.37 -1.26
N VAL A 286 -23.18 -6.66 -1.38
CA VAL A 286 -22.27 -7.11 -2.44
C VAL A 286 -22.96 -7.07 -3.80
N GLU A 287 -24.21 -7.49 -3.90
CA GLU A 287 -24.98 -7.42 -5.13
C GLU A 287 -25.19 -5.97 -5.59
N ARG A 288 -25.54 -5.08 -4.64
CA ARG A 288 -25.68 -3.64 -4.90
C ARG A 288 -24.38 -3.00 -5.37
N LEU A 289 -23.24 -3.42 -4.79
CA LEU A 289 -21.92 -2.96 -5.24
C LEU A 289 -21.67 -3.35 -6.71
N LEU A 290 -21.97 -4.59 -7.09
CA LEU A 290 -21.85 -5.06 -8.48
C LEU A 290 -22.72 -4.26 -9.44
N GLN A 291 -24.00 -4.02 -9.08
CA GLN A 291 -24.90 -3.19 -9.87
C GLN A 291 -24.36 -1.76 -10.04
N LEU A 292 -23.78 -1.18 -8.98
CA LEU A 292 -23.15 0.14 -9.04
C LEU A 292 -21.94 0.16 -9.98
N ILE A 293 -21.10 -0.88 -9.94
CA ILE A 293 -19.95 -1.03 -10.85
C ILE A 293 -20.40 -1.13 -12.29
N GLU A 294 -21.35 -2.03 -12.58
CA GLU A 294 -21.88 -2.24 -13.94
C GLU A 294 -22.53 -0.98 -14.52
N ALA A 295 -23.36 -0.30 -13.73
CA ALA A 295 -24.01 0.94 -14.16
C ALA A 295 -23.00 2.05 -14.47
N THR A 296 -21.88 2.10 -13.74
CA THR A 296 -20.84 3.11 -13.95
C THR A 296 -19.97 2.78 -15.18
N THR A 297 -19.64 1.51 -15.37
CA THR A 297 -18.78 1.05 -16.47
C THR A 297 -19.50 1.17 -17.83
N SER A 298 -20.82 0.88 -17.83
CA SER A 298 -21.66 1.03 -19.03
C SER A 298 -21.85 2.47 -19.50
N GLN A 299 -21.61 3.47 -18.62
CA GLN A 299 -21.70 4.90 -18.97
C GLN A 299 -20.38 5.45 -19.56
N GLN A 300 -19.29 4.70 -19.48
CA GLN A 300 -17.97 5.10 -19.96
C GLN A 300 -17.58 4.43 -21.30
N SER A 301 -18.39 3.46 -21.76
CA SER A 301 -18.27 2.79 -23.06
C SER A 301 -19.11 3.48 -24.12
#